data_4701d95cafb1885fb5d893ecc27bcbfa
#
_entry.id   4701d95cafb1885fb5d893ecc27bcbfa
#
_cell.length_a   1.000
_cell.length_b   1.000
_cell.length_c   1.000
_cell.angle_alpha   90.00
_cell.angle_beta   90.00
_cell.angle_gamma   90.00
#
_symmetry.space_group_name_H-M   'P 1'
#
loop_
_entity.id
_entity.type
_entity.pdbx_description
1 polymer ?
#
loop_
_entity_poly.entity_id
_entity_poly.type
_entity_poly.pdbx_seq_one_letter_code
_entity_poly.pdbx_strand_id
1 'polypeptide(L)'
;MDPKQPVRQLKIELPESKAEGNYSNFTVISHSEAEFVIDFARIMPGSPKAVVQSRIIMTPIHAKTLFFTLQDNLAKFESKFGEIKLPDKNIPPPLNFPPTSGDNLPN
;
A
#
# COMPACT_ATOMS: atom_id res chain seq x y z
N MET A 1 -14.81 -1.79 21.32
CA MET A 1 -14.68 -0.76 22.04
C MET A 1 -15.71 -0.70 23.02
N ASP A 2 -15.41 -0.39 24.14
CA ASP A 2 -16.32 -0.30 25.15
C ASP A 2 -17.25 0.80 24.83
N PRO A 3 -18.46 0.58 24.74
CA PRO A 3 -19.35 1.62 24.37
C PRO A 3 -19.42 2.69 25.39
N LYS A 4 -18.95 2.43 26.56
CA LYS A 4 -19.00 3.43 27.50
C LYS A 4 -17.83 4.26 27.44
N GLN A 5 -16.81 3.96 26.68
CA GLN A 5 -15.70 4.79 26.64
C GLN A 5 -16.00 5.97 25.84
N PRO A 6 -15.55 7.07 26.22
CA PRO A 6 -15.75 8.26 25.43
C PRO A 6 -15.05 8.11 24.14
N VAL A 7 -15.55 8.70 23.18
CA VAL A 7 -14.92 8.68 21.92
C VAL A 7 -13.67 9.43 22.03
N ARG A 8 -12.56 8.85 21.69
CA ARG A 8 -11.38 9.54 21.78
C ARG A 8 -11.21 10.35 20.59
N GLN A 9 -10.83 11.51 20.67
CA GLN A 9 -10.52 12.32 19.58
C GLN A 9 -9.10 12.07 19.24
N LEU A 10 -8.85 11.36 18.23
CA LEU A 10 -7.51 11.04 17.84
C LEU A 10 -6.93 12.17 17.06
N LYS A 11 -5.82 12.70 17.48
CA LYS A 11 -5.16 13.72 16.75
C LYS A 11 -4.11 13.10 15.90
N ILE A 12 -4.06 13.48 14.64
CA ILE A 12 -3.07 12.94 13.74
C ILE A 12 -2.00 13.98 13.57
N GLU A 13 -0.79 13.61 13.90
CA GLU A 13 0.32 14.53 13.79
C GLU A 13 1.17 14.13 12.61
N LEU A 14 1.53 15.05 11.78
CA LEU A 14 2.42 14.79 10.66
C LEU A 14 3.76 15.42 10.98
N PRO A 15 4.76 14.62 11.36
CA PRO A 15 6.05 15.19 11.67
C PRO A 15 6.62 15.90 10.46
N GLU A 16 7.31 16.98 10.72
CA GLU A 16 7.86 17.76 9.64
C GLU A 16 8.73 16.94 8.73
N SER A 17 9.47 16.02 9.28
CA SER A 17 10.35 15.20 8.48
C SER A 17 9.62 14.27 7.57
N LYS A 18 8.31 14.05 7.78
CA LYS A 18 7.54 13.17 6.95
C LYS A 18 6.62 13.90 6.01
N ALA A 19 6.53 15.18 6.14
CA ALA A 19 5.55 15.94 5.37
C ALA A 19 5.80 15.90 3.88
N GLU A 20 7.05 15.73 3.51
CA GLU A 20 7.39 15.72 2.12
C GLU A 20 6.84 14.50 1.40
N GLY A 21 6.75 13.41 2.09
CA GLY A 21 6.23 12.19 1.51
C GLY A 21 7.21 11.49 0.60
N ASN A 22 6.82 10.33 0.13
CA ASN A 22 7.62 9.56 -0.79
C ASN A 22 6.75 9.18 -1.98
N TYR A 23 7.23 9.42 -3.17
CA TYR A 23 6.47 9.05 -4.36
C TYR A 23 6.66 7.57 -4.62
N SER A 24 5.57 6.89 -4.92
CA SER A 24 5.65 5.47 -5.22
C SER A 24 4.73 5.16 -6.38
N ASN A 25 5.18 4.36 -7.31
CA ASN A 25 4.36 3.95 -8.42
C ASN A 25 4.34 2.44 -8.58
N PHE A 26 4.82 1.71 -7.58
CA PHE A 26 4.85 0.27 -7.67
C PHE A 26 4.86 -0.30 -6.26
N THR A 27 4.09 -1.31 -6.02
CA THR A 27 3.96 -1.86 -4.68
C THR A 27 4.15 -3.36 -4.69
N VAL A 28 4.89 -3.85 -3.75
CA VAL A 28 5.09 -5.27 -3.60
C VAL A 28 4.60 -5.64 -2.21
N ILE A 29 3.79 -6.64 -2.11
CA ILE A 29 3.23 -7.02 -0.83
C ILE A 29 3.54 -8.48 -0.57
N SER A 30 3.99 -8.77 0.62
CA SER A 30 4.20 -10.13 1.03
C SER A 30 3.63 -10.29 2.42
N HIS A 31 3.47 -11.50 2.86
CA HIS A 31 2.86 -11.70 4.17
C HIS A 31 3.25 -13.03 4.79
N SER A 32 3.07 -13.09 6.07
CA SER A 32 3.18 -14.34 6.81
C SER A 32 1.91 -14.42 7.63
N GLU A 33 1.80 -15.36 8.51
CA GLU A 33 0.64 -15.41 9.36
C GLU A 33 0.57 -14.24 10.28
N ALA A 34 1.69 -13.66 10.61
CA ALA A 34 1.73 -12.61 11.61
C ALA A 34 1.66 -11.21 11.06
N GLU A 35 2.13 -11.00 9.85
CA GLU A 35 2.20 -9.62 9.39
C GLU A 35 2.21 -9.50 7.89
N PHE A 36 1.90 -8.32 7.42
CA PHE A 36 1.99 -7.96 6.02
C PHE A 36 3.11 -6.96 5.88
N VAL A 37 3.90 -7.13 4.84
CA VAL A 37 4.97 -6.19 4.54
C VAL A 37 4.61 -5.56 3.21
N ILE A 38 4.45 -4.25 3.20
CA ILE A 38 4.08 -3.53 2.00
C ILE A 38 5.23 -2.64 1.61
N ASP A 39 5.82 -2.91 0.48
CA ASP A 39 6.95 -2.14 0.01
C ASP A 39 6.46 -1.21 -1.09
N PHE A 40 6.57 0.08 -0.84
CA PHE A 40 6.21 1.07 -1.82
C PHE A 40 7.47 1.43 -2.57
N ALA A 41 7.48 1.19 -3.86
CA ALA A 41 8.69 1.35 -4.63
C ALA A 41 8.48 2.32 -5.78
N ARG A 42 9.57 2.68 -6.40
CA ARG A 42 9.54 3.61 -7.48
C ARG A 42 10.28 3.03 -8.64
N ILE A 43 9.62 2.99 -9.78
CA ILE A 43 10.25 2.54 -11.00
C ILE A 43 10.50 3.77 -11.81
N MET A 44 11.72 3.94 -12.29
CA MET A 44 12.05 5.08 -13.11
C MET A 44 12.30 4.65 -14.52
N PRO A 45 11.89 5.43 -15.48
CA PRO A 45 12.09 5.07 -16.87
C PRO A 45 13.56 4.85 -17.14
N GLY A 46 13.84 3.83 -17.88
CA GLY A 46 15.20 3.57 -18.22
C GLY A 46 15.99 2.84 -17.18
N SER A 47 15.41 2.59 -16.03
CA SER A 47 16.14 1.90 -15.00
C SER A 47 15.61 0.49 -14.89
N PRO A 48 16.45 -0.48 -14.76
CA PRO A 48 15.98 -1.86 -14.61
C PRO A 48 15.60 -2.19 -13.19
N LYS A 49 15.66 -1.26 -12.29
CA LYS A 49 15.39 -1.55 -10.91
C LYS A 49 14.23 -0.79 -10.38
N ALA A 50 13.47 -1.40 -9.49
CA ALA A 50 12.49 -0.71 -8.70
C ALA A 50 13.12 -0.52 -7.34
N VAL A 51 13.12 0.69 -6.85
CA VAL A 51 13.76 0.97 -5.58
C VAL A 51 12.72 1.22 -4.53
N VAL A 52 12.78 0.49 -3.44
CA VAL A 52 11.82 0.65 -2.37
C VAL A 52 12.01 1.99 -1.68
N GLN A 53 10.96 2.76 -1.61
CA GLN A 53 11.01 4.05 -0.97
C GLN A 53 10.58 3.95 0.48
N SER A 54 9.66 3.08 0.77
CA SER A 54 9.18 2.91 2.13
C SER A 54 8.68 1.52 2.33
N ARG A 55 8.99 0.94 3.42
CA ARG A 55 8.48 -0.39 3.78
C ARG A 55 7.59 -0.23 5.00
N ILE A 56 6.38 -0.69 4.90
CA ILE A 56 5.43 -0.58 5.99
C ILE A 56 5.04 -1.99 6.41
N ILE A 57 5.08 -2.23 7.69
CA ILE A 57 4.73 -3.53 8.22
C ILE A 57 3.50 -3.36 9.09
N MET A 58 2.53 -4.21 8.91
CA MET A 58 1.32 -4.11 9.70
C MET A 58 0.73 -5.47 9.94
N THR A 59 -0.13 -5.58 10.91
CA THR A 59 -0.78 -6.86 11.20
C THR A 59 -1.82 -7.13 10.14
N PRO A 60 -2.27 -8.37 10.01
CA PRO A 60 -3.29 -8.68 9.03
C PRO A 60 -4.57 -7.87 9.21
N ILE A 61 -4.95 -7.61 10.44
CA ILE A 61 -6.14 -6.82 10.69
C ILE A 61 -5.97 -5.42 10.14
N HIS A 62 -4.82 -4.83 10.35
CA HIS A 62 -4.61 -3.47 9.88
C HIS A 62 -4.46 -3.44 8.36
N ALA A 63 -3.91 -4.49 7.78
CA ALA A 63 -3.82 -4.55 6.33
C ALA A 63 -5.21 -4.60 5.72
N LYS A 64 -6.11 -5.34 6.37
CA LYS A 64 -7.46 -5.42 5.85
C LYS A 64 -8.18 -4.08 6.02
N THR A 65 -7.94 -3.40 7.11
CA THR A 65 -8.50 -2.10 7.33
C THR A 65 -8.00 -1.13 6.26
N LEU A 66 -6.71 -1.20 5.95
CA LEU A 66 -6.16 -0.35 4.92
C LEU A 66 -6.85 -0.61 3.58
N PHE A 67 -7.07 -1.88 3.26
CA PHE A 67 -7.73 -2.21 2.01
C PHE A 67 -9.11 -1.55 1.92
N PHE A 68 -9.89 -1.65 2.96
CA PHE A 68 -11.23 -1.08 2.91
C PHE A 68 -11.19 0.45 2.88
N THR A 69 -10.24 1.03 3.59
CA THR A 69 -10.12 2.48 3.56
C THR A 69 -9.73 2.96 2.17
N LEU A 70 -8.81 2.25 1.54
CA LEU A 70 -8.39 2.62 0.22
C LEU A 70 -9.53 2.42 -0.77
N GLN A 71 -10.25 1.32 -0.64
CA GLN A 71 -11.34 1.04 -1.53
C GLN A 71 -12.40 2.14 -1.45
N ASP A 72 -12.70 2.58 -0.23
CA ASP A 72 -13.67 3.63 -0.05
C ASP A 72 -13.20 4.94 -0.68
N ASN A 73 -11.95 5.25 -0.54
CA ASN A 73 -11.42 6.49 -1.11
C ASN A 73 -11.36 6.43 -2.63
N LEU A 74 -11.06 5.26 -3.17
CA LEU A 74 -11.06 5.13 -4.61
C LEU A 74 -12.48 5.31 -5.15
N ALA A 75 -13.47 4.77 -4.44
CA ALA A 75 -14.84 4.93 -4.87
C ALA A 75 -15.26 6.40 -4.83
N LYS A 76 -14.83 7.12 -3.81
CA LYS A 76 -15.17 8.53 -3.74
C LYS A 76 -14.50 9.31 -4.84
N PHE A 77 -13.26 8.94 -5.14
CA PHE A 77 -12.55 9.64 -6.20
C PHE A 77 -13.27 9.40 -7.53
N GLU A 78 -13.61 8.15 -7.80
CA GLU A 78 -14.22 7.83 -9.07
C GLU A 78 -15.61 8.44 -9.21
N SER A 79 -16.29 8.60 -8.12
CA SER A 79 -17.58 9.21 -8.16
C SER A 79 -17.48 10.68 -8.52
N LYS A 80 -16.41 11.33 -8.13
CA LYS A 80 -16.26 12.74 -8.39
C LYS A 80 -15.51 13.03 -9.66
N PHE A 81 -14.52 12.26 -9.99
CA PHE A 81 -13.66 12.57 -11.12
C PHE A 81 -13.73 11.56 -12.25
N GLY A 82 -14.45 10.48 -12.08
CA GLY A 82 -14.57 9.50 -13.14
C GLY A 82 -13.72 8.28 -12.88
N GLU A 83 -13.97 7.27 -13.62
CA GLU A 83 -13.30 6.00 -13.42
C GLU A 83 -11.81 6.10 -13.63
N ILE A 84 -11.04 5.48 -12.77
CA ILE A 84 -9.61 5.42 -12.94
C ILE A 84 -9.36 4.28 -13.89
N LYS A 85 -8.82 4.57 -15.06
CA LYS A 85 -8.59 3.54 -16.03
C LYS A 85 -7.17 3.09 -15.97
N LEU A 86 -6.99 1.81 -15.83
CA LEU A 86 -5.65 1.29 -15.80
C LEU A 86 -5.14 1.23 -17.22
N PRO A 87 -3.89 1.43 -17.39
CA PRO A 87 -3.32 1.56 -18.70
C PRO A 87 -3.55 0.36 -19.56
N ASP A 88 -3.58 -0.79 -19.00
CA ASP A 88 -3.72 -1.92 -19.81
C ASP A 88 -4.31 -2.99 -19.00
N LYS A 89 -5.40 -3.56 -19.41
CA LYS A 89 -5.95 -4.54 -18.67
C LYS A 89 -5.15 -5.72 -18.69
N ASN A 90 -4.39 -5.96 -19.62
CA ASN A 90 -3.56 -7.06 -19.64
C ASN A 90 -2.26 -6.78 -19.22
N ILE A 91 -2.09 -5.94 -18.34
CA ILE A 91 -0.88 -5.63 -17.86
C ILE A 91 -0.31 -6.80 -17.34
N PRO A 92 0.71 -7.22 -17.68
CA PRO A 92 1.33 -8.33 -17.16
C PRO A 92 1.61 -8.11 -15.79
N PRO A 93 1.62 -9.05 -15.10
CA PRO A 93 1.94 -8.94 -13.80
C PRO A 93 3.20 -8.37 -13.78
N PRO A 94 3.37 -7.63 -13.16
CA PRO A 94 4.43 -6.86 -13.22
C PRO A 94 5.48 -7.57 -13.24
N LEU A 95 5.58 -8.26 -12.59
CA LEU A 95 6.58 -8.66 -12.57
C LEU A 95 6.64 -9.83 -12.12
N ASN A 96 6.98 -10.66 -12.60
CA ASN A 96 7.26 -11.75 -12.23
C ASN A 96 8.47 -11.66 -11.52
N PHE A 97 8.51 -11.39 -10.31
CA PHE A 97 9.65 -11.39 -9.53
C PHE A 97 10.08 -12.77 -9.34
N PRO A 98 11.25 -13.07 -9.53
CA PRO A 98 11.75 -14.38 -9.22
C PRO A 98 11.61 -14.57 -7.78
N PRO A 99 11.38 -15.68 -7.34
CA PRO A 99 11.24 -15.91 -5.96
C PRO A 99 12.50 -15.63 -5.32
N THR A 100 12.51 -14.96 -4.37
CA THR A 100 13.68 -14.73 -3.72
C THR A 100 13.66 -15.66 -2.68
N SER A 101 14.62 -15.68 -2.06
CA SER A 101 14.66 -16.54 -1.04
C SER A 101 13.59 -16.40 -0.21
N GLY A 102 13.15 -15.50 -0.20
CA GLY A 102 12.19 -15.41 0.72
C GLY A 102 11.09 -15.82 0.20
N ASP A 103 11.04 -16.18 -0.48
CA ASP A 103 10.14 -16.43 -1.04
C ASP A 103 9.23 -16.97 -0.67
N ASN A 104 9.23 -17.22 -0.23
CA ASN A 104 8.38 -17.70 0.21
C ASN A 104 7.49 -16.77 0.46
N LEU A 105 7.45 -15.85 -0.17
CA LEU A 105 6.57 -15.05 -0.11
C LEU A 105 5.44 -15.70 -0.28
N PRO A 106 4.72 -15.68 0.52
CA PRO A 106 3.60 -16.35 0.54
C PRO A 106 2.74 -15.91 -0.45
N ASN A 107 2.45 -15.67 -0.94
CA ASN A 107 1.59 -15.40 -1.78
C ASN A 107 1.80 -15.09 -2.66
#